data_35fedf30b48ea6db079ba6071caa4378
#
_entry.id   35fedf30b48ea6db079ba6071caa4378
#
_cell.length_a   1.000
_cell.length_b   1.000
_cell.length_c   1.000
_cell.angle_alpha   90.00
_cell.angle_beta   90.00
_cell.angle_gamma   90.00
#
_symmetry.space_group_name_H-M   'P 1'
#
loop_
_entity.id
_entity.type
_entity.pdbx_description
1 polymer ?
#
loop_
_entity_poly.entity_id
_entity_poly.type
_entity_poly.pdbx_seq_one_letter_code
_entity_poly.pdbx_strand_id
1 'polypeptide(L)'
;MNVLKNLFVALIAVISMGMIACQGDADDAREKARESLATTSETPVDPSVTTPSGQQVSEEQVPTGPTTSIAFEHTDFDFGTVDDGEKVKHTYKFKNTGNEPLVISNAKGSCGCTVPKYSSEPIAPGGSGEIVVEFDSKGKPGKQTKRVTVTANTVPAQTFLNITGTVNKDPNAPATPPAENPSK
;
A
#
# COMPACT_ATOMS: atom_id res chain seq x y z
N MET A 1 -46.12 -23.85 9.95
CA MET A 1 -44.76 -23.91 9.39
C MET A 1 -44.74 -24.44 7.95
N ASN A 2 -45.78 -24.17 7.15
CA ASN A 2 -45.90 -24.66 5.77
C ASN A 2 -46.45 -23.62 4.76
N VAL A 3 -46.62 -22.37 5.15
CA VAL A 3 -47.20 -21.33 4.27
C VAL A 3 -46.12 -20.55 3.53
N LEU A 4 -44.84 -20.60 3.97
CA LEU A 4 -43.76 -19.86 3.38
C LEU A 4 -43.04 -20.62 2.24
N LYS A 5 -43.33 -21.89 2.01
CA LYS A 5 -42.74 -22.70 0.93
C LYS A 5 -43.48 -22.62 -0.41
N ASN A 6 -44.72 -22.17 -0.44
CA ASN A 6 -45.52 -22.16 -1.67
C ASN A 6 -45.48 -20.83 -2.44
N LEU A 7 -44.81 -19.81 -1.94
CA LEU A 7 -44.69 -18.52 -2.63
C LEU A 7 -43.47 -18.40 -3.56
N PHE A 8 -42.56 -19.38 -3.53
CA PHE A 8 -41.34 -19.38 -4.35
C PHE A 8 -41.41 -20.14 -5.68
N VAL A 9 -42.51 -20.89 -5.92
CA VAL A 9 -42.67 -21.73 -7.13
C VAL A 9 -43.44 -21.03 -8.25
N ALA A 10 -44.08 -19.89 -8.01
CA ALA A 10 -44.92 -19.21 -9.00
C ALA A 10 -44.25 -18.08 -9.79
N LEU A 11 -42.94 -17.83 -9.60
CA LEU A 11 -42.26 -16.69 -10.25
C LEU A 11 -41.19 -17.08 -11.31
N ILE A 12 -41.14 -18.35 -11.75
CA ILE A 12 -40.16 -18.83 -12.74
C ILE A 12 -40.75 -19.18 -14.09
N ALA A 13 -41.86 -18.63 -14.47
CA ALA A 13 -42.53 -19.03 -15.73
C ALA A 13 -42.89 -17.87 -16.67
N VAL A 14 -42.18 -16.76 -16.72
CA VAL A 14 -42.37 -15.79 -17.81
C VAL A 14 -41.05 -15.00 -17.98
N ILE A 15 -40.05 -15.47 -18.69
CA ILE A 15 -39.12 -14.72 -19.54
C ILE A 15 -38.39 -15.73 -20.42
N SER A 16 -39.06 -16.16 -21.48
CA SER A 16 -38.37 -16.69 -22.64
C SER A 16 -39.07 -16.09 -23.86
N MET A 17 -38.42 -15.15 -24.51
CA MET A 17 -38.45 -14.86 -25.95
C MET A 17 -37.96 -13.45 -26.23
N GLY A 18 -36.85 -13.36 -26.90
CA GLY A 18 -36.31 -12.07 -27.35
C GLY A 18 -34.84 -12.15 -27.80
N MET A 19 -34.52 -13.15 -28.66
CA MET A 19 -33.31 -13.05 -29.51
C MET A 19 -33.61 -12.07 -30.63
N ILE A 20 -32.94 -10.91 -30.63
CA ILE A 20 -32.75 -10.08 -31.83
C ILE A 20 -31.26 -9.96 -32.02
N ALA A 21 -30.79 -10.60 -33.08
CA ALA A 21 -29.46 -10.45 -33.64
C ALA A 21 -29.31 -9.06 -34.25
N CYS A 22 -28.31 -8.31 -33.82
CA CYS A 22 -27.72 -7.23 -34.59
C CYS A 22 -26.25 -7.56 -34.82
N GLN A 23 -25.94 -8.14 -35.95
CA GLN A 23 -24.63 -8.06 -36.58
C GLN A 23 -24.58 -6.68 -37.23
N GLY A 24 -23.57 -5.89 -36.86
CA GLY A 24 -23.25 -4.59 -37.41
C GLY A 24 -21.75 -4.44 -37.48
N ASP A 25 -21.26 -4.46 -38.64
CA ASP A 25 -19.92 -4.26 -39.17
C ASP A 25 -18.98 -3.37 -38.36
N ALA A 26 -17.86 -3.97 -37.92
CA ALA A 26 -16.79 -3.30 -37.14
C ALA A 26 -15.48 -3.16 -37.97
N ASP A 27 -15.52 -3.15 -39.31
CA ASP A 27 -14.32 -3.12 -40.14
C ASP A 27 -14.00 -1.78 -40.83
N ASP A 28 -14.87 -0.76 -40.73
CA ASP A 28 -14.66 0.53 -41.43
C ASP A 28 -14.01 1.64 -40.58
N ALA A 29 -13.79 1.43 -39.30
CA ALA A 29 -13.18 2.46 -38.44
C ALA A 29 -11.65 2.35 -38.30
N ARG A 30 -11.01 1.33 -38.91
CA ARG A 30 -9.58 1.09 -38.75
C ARG A 30 -8.69 1.63 -39.85
N GLU A 31 -9.28 2.01 -40.98
CA GLU A 31 -8.54 2.48 -42.16
C GLU A 31 -8.32 4.01 -42.15
N LYS A 32 -9.15 4.77 -41.43
CA LYS A 32 -9.08 6.24 -41.43
C LYS A 32 -8.10 6.86 -40.42
N ALA A 33 -7.47 6.02 -39.60
CA ALA A 33 -6.50 6.47 -38.57
C ALA A 33 -5.03 6.33 -39.02
N ARG A 34 -4.75 5.84 -40.23
CA ARG A 34 -3.38 5.65 -40.73
C ARG A 34 -2.85 6.70 -41.68
N GLU A 35 -3.66 7.64 -42.13
CA GLU A 35 -3.28 8.62 -43.15
C GLU A 35 -2.94 10.03 -42.61
N SER A 36 -2.86 10.22 -41.30
CA SER A 36 -2.61 11.55 -40.72
C SER A 36 -1.24 11.70 -40.01
N LEU A 37 -0.30 10.78 -40.21
CA LEU A 37 1.04 10.85 -39.58
C LEU A 37 2.16 10.75 -40.64
N ALA A 38 2.07 11.52 -41.69
CA ALA A 38 3.20 11.72 -42.59
C ALA A 38 3.20 13.16 -43.07
N THR A 39 3.79 14.07 -42.33
CA THR A 39 4.51 15.22 -42.90
C THR A 39 5.06 16.13 -41.80
N THR A 40 6.40 16.33 -41.87
CA THR A 40 7.13 17.58 -41.46
C THR A 40 7.56 17.60 -39.99
N SER A 41 8.79 17.72 -39.58
CA SER A 41 9.97 18.42 -40.12
C SER A 41 11.17 18.06 -39.26
N GLU A 42 12.27 17.77 -39.87
CA GLU A 42 13.58 17.70 -39.21
C GLU A 42 13.99 19.10 -38.74
N THR A 43 14.28 19.25 -37.49
CA THR A 43 15.15 20.32 -36.97
C THR A 43 16.27 19.67 -36.19
N PRO A 44 17.54 20.02 -36.46
CA PRO A 44 18.71 19.42 -35.79
C PRO A 44 18.80 19.95 -34.35
N VAL A 45 18.74 19.06 -33.38
CA VAL A 45 18.98 19.39 -31.96
C VAL A 45 20.48 19.32 -31.68
N ASP A 46 21.01 20.46 -31.24
CA ASP A 46 22.34 20.67 -30.72
C ASP A 46 22.63 19.78 -29.50
N PRO A 47 23.72 18.98 -29.46
CA PRO A 47 24.05 18.12 -28.33
C PRO A 47 24.91 18.88 -27.29
N SER A 48 24.31 19.84 -26.59
CA SER A 48 24.99 20.53 -25.46
C SER A 48 23.99 21.07 -24.46
N VAL A 49 23.14 20.18 -23.85
CA VAL A 49 22.50 20.52 -22.60
C VAL A 49 22.95 19.51 -21.54
N THR A 50 23.92 19.95 -20.75
CA THR A 50 24.36 19.32 -19.52
C THR A 50 23.19 19.30 -18.54
N THR A 51 22.57 18.15 -18.34
CA THR A 51 21.53 17.95 -17.34
C THR A 51 22.17 17.94 -15.94
N PRO A 52 21.77 18.80 -15.02
CA PRO A 52 22.21 18.66 -13.63
C PRO A 52 21.53 17.44 -13.03
N SER A 53 22.38 16.60 -12.46
CA SER A 53 22.13 15.38 -11.72
C SER A 53 20.89 15.42 -10.83
N GLY A 54 19.94 14.56 -11.14
CA GLY A 54 19.19 13.64 -10.30
C GLY A 54 18.72 14.09 -8.92
N GLN A 55 17.57 14.71 -8.86
CA GLN A 55 16.61 14.41 -7.78
C GLN A 55 15.63 13.38 -8.33
N GLN A 56 15.85 12.12 -7.96
CA GLN A 56 14.80 11.11 -8.06
C GLN A 56 13.70 11.51 -7.07
N VAL A 57 12.74 12.27 -7.56
CA VAL A 57 11.42 12.37 -6.94
C VAL A 57 10.86 10.95 -7.03
N SER A 58 10.73 10.30 -5.87
CA SER A 58 9.97 9.06 -5.76
C SER A 58 8.63 9.32 -6.41
N GLU A 59 8.37 8.67 -7.54
CA GLU A 59 7.05 8.66 -8.16
C GLU A 59 6.08 8.18 -7.09
N GLU A 60 5.29 9.11 -6.58
CA GLU A 60 4.17 8.84 -5.71
C GLU A 60 3.24 7.94 -6.51
N GLN A 61 3.19 6.67 -6.12
CA GLN A 61 2.38 5.66 -6.80
C GLN A 61 0.92 6.07 -6.68
N VAL A 62 0.41 6.73 -7.71
CA VAL A 62 -1.02 7.05 -7.82
C VAL A 62 -1.76 5.72 -8.03
N PRO A 63 -2.71 5.36 -7.17
CA PRO A 63 -3.48 4.14 -7.34
C PRO A 63 -4.24 4.17 -8.66
N THR A 64 -4.06 3.15 -9.49
CA THR A 64 -4.87 2.96 -10.71
C THR A 64 -6.17 2.24 -10.32
N GLY A 65 -7.23 3.01 -10.05
CA GLY A 65 -8.54 2.45 -9.69
C GLY A 65 -9.30 3.31 -8.69
N PRO A 66 -10.47 2.83 -8.22
CA PRO A 66 -11.25 3.51 -7.19
C PRO A 66 -10.42 3.73 -5.93
N THR A 67 -10.40 4.96 -5.43
CA THR A 67 -9.69 5.33 -4.22
C THR A 67 -10.65 5.54 -3.06
N THR A 68 -10.17 5.29 -1.85
CA THR A 68 -10.93 5.46 -0.61
C THR A 68 -10.12 6.24 0.43
N SER A 69 -10.57 6.28 1.66
CA SER A 69 -9.87 6.95 2.76
C SER A 69 -9.65 6.00 3.93
N ILE A 70 -8.48 6.07 4.55
CA ILE A 70 -8.12 5.31 5.74
C ILE A 70 -7.89 6.27 6.91
N ALA A 71 -8.44 5.94 8.08
CA ALA A 71 -8.18 6.66 9.32
C ALA A 71 -7.66 5.69 10.37
N PHE A 72 -6.44 5.94 10.85
CA PHE A 72 -5.86 5.21 11.98
C PHE A 72 -6.29 5.86 13.30
N GLU A 73 -6.52 5.07 14.34
CA GLU A 73 -6.77 5.58 15.71
C GLU A 73 -5.55 6.34 16.23
N HIS A 74 -4.35 5.85 15.92
CA HIS A 74 -3.06 6.49 16.17
C HIS A 74 -2.03 5.93 15.19
N THR A 75 -1.05 6.74 14.85
CA THR A 75 0.04 6.38 13.92
C THR A 75 1.38 6.22 14.61
N ASP A 76 1.47 6.65 15.87
CA ASP A 76 2.68 6.65 16.66
C ASP A 76 2.49 5.81 17.92
N PHE A 77 3.49 4.98 18.22
CA PHE A 77 3.52 4.16 19.41
C PHE A 77 4.90 4.24 20.07
N ASP A 78 4.90 4.59 21.36
CA ASP A 78 6.10 4.55 22.18
C ASP A 78 6.04 3.31 23.08
N PHE A 79 6.99 2.40 22.90
CA PHE A 79 7.09 1.19 23.72
C PHE A 79 7.86 1.42 25.04
N GLY A 80 8.31 2.66 25.30
CA GLY A 80 9.07 2.97 26.50
C GLY A 80 10.47 2.37 26.50
N THR A 81 10.82 1.62 27.53
CA THR A 81 12.14 0.97 27.68
C THR A 81 11.97 -0.54 27.77
N VAL A 82 12.71 -1.27 26.96
CA VAL A 82 12.75 -2.74 26.93
C VAL A 82 14.19 -3.24 26.95
N ASP A 83 14.39 -4.51 27.29
CA ASP A 83 15.71 -5.12 27.30
C ASP A 83 16.10 -5.66 25.91
N ASP A 84 17.41 -5.79 25.66
CA ASP A 84 17.93 -6.34 24.40
C ASP A 84 17.39 -7.77 24.18
N GLY A 85 16.83 -8.03 23.01
CA GLY A 85 16.24 -9.31 22.64
C GLY A 85 14.74 -9.41 22.90
N GLU A 86 14.11 -8.44 23.57
CA GLU A 86 12.66 -8.42 23.69
C GLU A 86 11.99 -8.13 22.36
N LYS A 87 10.82 -8.76 22.17
CA LYS A 87 9.97 -8.52 21.00
C LYS A 87 8.81 -7.62 21.38
N VAL A 88 8.82 -6.41 20.86
CA VAL A 88 7.74 -5.44 21.02
C VAL A 88 6.69 -5.73 19.96
N LYS A 89 5.43 -5.89 20.38
CA LYS A 89 4.30 -6.09 19.50
C LYS A 89 3.27 -5.00 19.75
N HIS A 90 2.83 -4.34 18.67
CA HIS A 90 1.78 -3.32 18.72
C HIS A 90 0.77 -3.51 17.61
N THR A 91 -0.49 -3.20 17.90
CA THR A 91 -1.60 -3.31 16.94
C THR A 91 -2.14 -1.91 16.63
N TYR A 92 -1.96 -1.48 15.39
CA TYR A 92 -2.56 -0.26 14.85
C TYR A 92 -3.93 -0.58 14.29
N LYS A 93 -4.97 -0.01 14.89
CA LYS A 93 -6.33 -0.12 14.40
C LYS A 93 -6.65 1.02 13.45
N PHE A 94 -7.44 0.72 12.41
CA PHE A 94 -7.87 1.70 11.44
C PHE A 94 -9.29 1.42 10.97
N LYS A 95 -9.88 2.42 10.31
CA LYS A 95 -11.22 2.35 9.71
C LYS A 95 -11.17 2.84 8.28
N ASN A 96 -11.92 2.19 7.39
CA ASN A 96 -12.21 2.72 6.08
C ASN A 96 -13.27 3.82 6.22
N THR A 97 -12.86 5.07 6.03
CA THR A 97 -13.74 6.25 6.16
C THR A 97 -14.22 6.77 4.81
N GLY A 98 -13.81 6.12 3.72
CA GLY A 98 -14.28 6.45 2.38
C GLY A 98 -15.48 5.61 1.94
N ASN A 99 -15.85 5.75 0.66
CA ASN A 99 -17.04 5.14 0.07
C ASN A 99 -16.74 3.89 -0.77
N GLU A 100 -15.44 3.59 -1.00
CA GLU A 100 -14.99 2.45 -1.78
C GLU A 100 -14.32 1.41 -0.87
N PRO A 101 -14.25 0.13 -1.25
CA PRO A 101 -13.51 -0.88 -0.51
C PRO A 101 -12.04 -0.50 -0.36
N LEU A 102 -11.52 -0.56 0.87
CA LEU A 102 -10.12 -0.30 1.19
C LEU A 102 -9.31 -1.59 1.03
N VAL A 103 -8.27 -1.53 0.22
CA VAL A 103 -7.31 -2.63 -0.01
C VAL A 103 -5.92 -2.18 0.39
N ILE A 104 -5.31 -2.85 1.36
CA ILE A 104 -3.90 -2.67 1.70
C ILE A 104 -3.10 -3.57 0.76
N SER A 105 -2.34 -2.97 -0.14
CA SER A 105 -1.51 -3.70 -1.11
C SER A 105 -0.15 -4.09 -0.55
N ASN A 106 0.37 -3.30 0.41
CA ASN A 106 1.66 -3.56 1.03
C ASN A 106 1.78 -2.91 2.41
N ALA A 107 2.56 -3.53 3.30
CA ALA A 107 3.05 -2.90 4.52
C ALA A 107 4.50 -3.34 4.74
N LYS A 108 5.43 -2.38 4.86
CA LYS A 108 6.86 -2.65 4.93
C LYS A 108 7.53 -1.87 6.05
N GLY A 109 8.27 -2.55 6.91
CA GLY A 109 9.12 -1.94 7.92
C GLY A 109 10.38 -1.30 7.32
N SER A 110 10.89 -0.26 7.98
CA SER A 110 12.14 0.43 7.60
C SER A 110 13.39 -0.45 7.73
N CYS A 111 13.30 -1.58 8.42
CA CYS A 111 14.35 -2.59 8.55
C CYS A 111 13.72 -3.98 8.64
N GLY A 112 14.52 -5.05 8.42
CA GLY A 112 14.08 -6.42 8.61
C GLY A 112 13.74 -6.79 10.08
N CYS A 113 14.07 -5.90 11.03
CA CYS A 113 13.74 -6.03 12.45
C CYS A 113 12.31 -5.58 12.78
N THR A 114 11.56 -5.02 11.83
CA THR A 114 10.20 -4.54 12.02
C THR A 114 9.32 -5.19 10.96
N VAL A 115 8.48 -6.11 11.42
CA VAL A 115 7.66 -6.96 10.55
C VAL A 115 6.19 -6.64 10.75
N PRO A 116 5.53 -5.99 9.78
CA PRO A 116 4.09 -5.80 9.80
C PRO A 116 3.34 -7.05 9.34
N LYS A 117 2.19 -7.31 9.95
CA LYS A 117 1.22 -8.34 9.56
C LYS A 117 -0.14 -7.67 9.39
N TYR A 118 -0.80 -7.91 8.28
CA TYR A 118 -2.10 -7.31 7.92
C TYR A 118 -2.90 -8.25 7.03
N SER A 119 -4.22 -8.01 6.93
CA SER A 119 -5.05 -8.69 5.94
C SER A 119 -5.02 -7.94 4.61
N SER A 120 -4.93 -8.68 3.52
CA SER A 120 -5.09 -8.16 2.15
C SER A 120 -6.55 -8.21 1.66
N GLU A 121 -7.49 -8.69 2.48
CA GLU A 121 -8.90 -8.70 2.13
C GLU A 121 -9.47 -7.28 2.05
N PRO A 122 -10.32 -6.99 1.06
CA PRO A 122 -10.97 -5.69 0.95
C PRO A 122 -11.84 -5.38 2.17
N ILE A 123 -11.69 -4.20 2.75
CA ILE A 123 -12.46 -3.73 3.89
C ILE A 123 -13.56 -2.79 3.37
N ALA A 124 -14.82 -3.17 3.57
CA ALA A 124 -15.97 -2.40 3.12
C ALA A 124 -15.99 -0.96 3.72
N PRO A 125 -16.69 -0.01 3.07
CA PRO A 125 -16.92 1.32 3.64
C PRO A 125 -17.45 1.25 5.07
N GLY A 126 -16.84 2.02 5.97
CA GLY A 126 -17.17 2.01 7.41
C GLY A 126 -16.62 0.82 8.19
N GLY A 127 -16.04 -0.18 7.52
CA GLY A 127 -15.38 -1.33 8.15
C GLY A 127 -14.06 -0.95 8.84
N SER A 128 -13.61 -1.80 9.76
CA SER A 128 -12.37 -1.63 10.51
C SER A 128 -11.41 -2.76 10.23
N GLY A 129 -10.11 -2.48 10.38
CA GLY A 129 -9.04 -3.45 10.26
C GLY A 129 -7.90 -3.15 11.22
N GLU A 130 -6.88 -3.99 11.19
CA GLU A 130 -5.71 -3.83 12.03
C GLU A 130 -4.41 -4.19 11.30
N ILE A 131 -3.34 -3.54 11.70
CA ILE A 131 -1.97 -3.89 11.31
C ILE A 131 -1.20 -4.18 12.59
N VAL A 132 -0.74 -5.42 12.72
CA VAL A 132 0.09 -5.85 13.83
C VAL A 132 1.55 -5.68 13.44
N VAL A 133 2.30 -4.90 14.21
CA VAL A 133 3.73 -4.67 13.96
C VAL A 133 4.54 -5.30 15.08
N GLU A 134 5.52 -6.12 14.72
CA GLU A 134 6.48 -6.72 15.64
C GLU A 134 7.88 -6.13 15.40
N PHE A 135 8.50 -5.62 16.44
CA PHE A 135 9.87 -5.12 16.44
C PHE A 135 10.75 -6.03 17.30
N ASP A 136 11.81 -6.54 16.70
CA ASP A 136 12.83 -7.34 17.39
C ASP A 136 13.98 -6.42 17.84
N SER A 137 14.14 -6.26 19.17
CA SER A 137 15.12 -5.37 19.77
C SER A 137 16.54 -5.94 19.79
N LYS A 138 16.73 -7.23 19.48
CA LYS A 138 17.99 -7.94 19.60
C LYS A 138 19.13 -7.23 18.84
N GLY A 139 20.21 -6.91 19.58
CA GLY A 139 21.38 -6.23 19.05
C GLY A 139 21.14 -4.77 18.63
N LYS A 140 20.12 -4.11 19.21
CA LYS A 140 19.77 -2.73 18.88
C LYS A 140 19.66 -1.83 20.12
N PRO A 141 20.72 -1.71 20.92
CA PRO A 141 20.68 -0.90 22.11
C PRO A 141 20.52 0.59 21.80
N GLY A 142 19.98 1.33 22.76
CA GLY A 142 19.76 2.78 22.68
C GLY A 142 18.41 3.15 22.09
N LYS A 143 18.25 4.42 21.74
CA LYS A 143 17.01 4.99 21.20
C LYS A 143 16.70 4.39 19.84
N GLN A 144 15.49 3.89 19.69
CA GLN A 144 15.00 3.31 18.45
C GLN A 144 13.85 4.14 17.89
N THR A 145 13.87 4.33 16.58
CA THR A 145 12.77 4.89 15.80
C THR A 145 12.62 4.03 14.56
N LYS A 146 11.48 3.37 14.42
CA LYS A 146 11.18 2.50 13.28
C LYS A 146 9.92 2.99 12.61
N ARG A 147 9.91 2.95 11.29
CA ARG A 147 8.78 3.34 10.46
C ARG A 147 8.23 2.12 9.71
N VAL A 148 6.93 2.02 9.61
CA VAL A 148 6.22 1.10 8.71
C VAL A 148 5.51 1.94 7.66
N THR A 149 5.77 1.65 6.40
CA THR A 149 5.05 2.25 5.26
C THR A 149 3.92 1.34 4.88
N VAL A 150 2.70 1.83 4.97
CA VAL A 150 1.47 1.14 4.56
C VAL A 150 1.05 1.71 3.21
N THR A 151 0.89 0.86 2.20
CA THR A 151 0.43 1.25 0.86
C THR A 151 -0.97 0.70 0.64
N ALA A 152 -1.90 1.56 0.24
CA ALA A 152 -3.29 1.22 0.02
C ALA A 152 -3.86 2.01 -1.18
N ASN A 153 -5.08 1.68 -1.61
CA ASN A 153 -5.81 2.45 -2.63
C ASN A 153 -6.41 3.74 -2.05
N THR A 154 -5.58 4.57 -1.42
CA THR A 154 -5.94 5.86 -0.82
C THR A 154 -5.20 7.01 -1.49
N VAL A 155 -5.59 8.24 -1.18
CA VAL A 155 -4.86 9.45 -1.59
C VAL A 155 -4.52 10.27 -0.34
N PRO A 156 -3.22 10.38 0.04
CA PRO A 156 -2.05 9.74 -0.58
C PRO A 156 -2.09 8.21 -0.46
N ALA A 157 -1.39 7.51 -1.37
CA ALA A 157 -1.34 6.05 -1.40
C ALA A 157 -0.57 5.43 -0.21
N GLN A 158 0.25 6.22 0.46
CA GLN A 158 1.10 5.77 1.55
C GLN A 158 0.73 6.47 2.86
N THR A 159 0.67 5.66 3.92
CA THR A 159 0.55 6.12 5.31
C THR A 159 1.72 5.56 6.12
N PHE A 160 2.24 6.34 7.05
CA PHE A 160 3.38 5.97 7.87
C PHE A 160 2.96 5.70 9.31
N LEU A 161 3.39 4.56 9.85
CA LEU A 161 3.23 4.22 11.26
C LEU A 161 4.63 4.22 11.90
N ASN A 162 4.76 4.77 13.10
CA ASN A 162 6.04 4.90 13.78
C ASN A 162 6.03 4.13 15.11
N ILE A 163 7.13 3.44 15.39
CA ILE A 163 7.40 2.80 16.68
C ILE A 163 8.67 3.43 17.25
N THR A 164 8.58 3.95 18.46
CA THR A 164 9.70 4.59 19.18
C THR A 164 9.90 3.97 20.55
N GLY A 165 11.08 4.15 21.11
CA GLY A 165 11.41 3.70 22.45
C GLY A 165 12.91 3.54 22.66
N THR A 166 13.30 2.96 23.79
CA THR A 166 14.71 2.72 24.17
C THR A 166 14.91 1.25 24.45
N VAL A 167 16.02 0.70 23.94
CA VAL A 167 16.46 -0.66 24.23
C VAL A 167 17.66 -0.59 25.17
N ASN A 168 17.57 -1.24 26.34
CA ASN A 168 18.68 -1.37 27.27
C ASN A 168 19.81 -2.16 26.60
N LYS A 169 21.04 -1.78 26.88
CA LYS A 169 22.20 -2.57 26.44
C LYS A 169 22.24 -3.91 27.22
N ASP A 170 22.46 -5.02 26.51
CA ASP A 170 22.72 -6.29 27.13
C ASP A 170 23.99 -6.17 28.02
N PRO A 171 23.91 -6.38 29.34
CA PRO A 171 25.06 -6.28 30.22
C PRO A 171 26.12 -7.36 29.92
N ASN A 172 25.74 -8.45 29.25
CA ASN A 172 26.62 -9.54 28.87
C ASN A 172 27.10 -9.47 27.42
N ALA A 173 26.68 -8.44 26.67
CA ALA A 173 27.15 -8.27 25.31
C ALA A 173 28.67 -8.02 25.29
N PRO A 174 29.43 -8.72 24.41
CA PRO A 174 30.85 -8.45 24.26
C PRO A 174 31.06 -6.99 23.89
N ALA A 175 31.99 -6.31 24.54
CA ALA A 175 32.31 -4.93 24.28
C ALA A 175 32.63 -4.78 22.78
N THR A 176 31.83 -3.98 22.07
CA THR A 176 32.14 -3.63 20.70
C THR A 176 33.47 -2.90 20.70
N PRO A 177 34.51 -3.37 19.97
CA PRO A 177 35.76 -2.64 19.88
C PRO A 177 35.47 -1.22 19.39
N PRO A 178 36.21 -0.21 19.88
CA PRO A 178 36.05 1.16 19.41
C PRO A 178 36.15 1.15 17.88
N ALA A 179 35.21 1.81 17.22
CA ALA A 179 35.29 1.99 15.78
C ALA A 179 36.64 2.65 15.48
N GLU A 180 37.54 1.89 14.85
CA GLU A 180 38.82 2.39 14.40
C GLU A 180 38.52 3.49 13.38
N ASN A 181 38.83 4.72 13.79
CA ASN A 181 38.64 5.89 12.96
C ASN A 181 39.64 5.76 11.80
N PRO A 182 39.21 5.61 10.54
CA PRO A 182 40.14 5.58 9.42
C PRO A 182 40.79 6.97 9.32
N SER A 183 41.93 7.12 10.02
CA SER A 183 42.76 8.27 9.87
C SER A 183 43.39 8.25 8.49
N LYS A 184 42.93 9.19 7.62
CA LYS A 184 43.59 9.78 6.44
C LYS A 184 44.06 8.84 5.35
#